data_103e9a5a5e4c7f20fe50472da8d954fb
#
_entry.id   103e9a5a5e4c7f20fe50472da8d954fb
#
_cell.length_a   1.000
_cell.length_b   1.000
_cell.length_c   1.000
_cell.angle_alpha   90.00
_cell.angle_beta   90.00
_cell.angle_gamma   90.00
#
_symmetry.space_group_name_H-M   'P 1'
#
loop_
_entity.id
_entity.type
_entity.pdbx_description
1 polymer ?
#
loop_
_entity_poly.entity_id
_entity_poly.type
_entity_poly.pdbx_seq_one_letter_code
_entity_poly.pdbx_strand_id
1 'polypeptide(L)'
;MAQSKVLIENDKTIVTEWSFNVGDSTGHHTHKYNYIVIPMLDGELKIIDNKKNETISKLTKGGAYYREKGVEHNVFNNNNFTYS
;
A
#
# COMPACT_ATOMS: atom_id res chain seq x y z
N MET A 1 -2.01 -6.80 -11.77
CA MET A 1 -2.14 -6.80 -10.31
C MET A 1 -0.80 -6.50 -9.66
N ALA A 2 -0.78 -5.76 -8.57
CA ALA A 2 0.46 -5.46 -7.84
C ALA A 2 1.11 -6.75 -7.36
N GLN A 3 2.44 -6.75 -7.29
CA GLN A 3 3.22 -7.88 -6.81
C GLN A 3 3.75 -7.59 -5.42
N SER A 4 3.76 -8.60 -4.56
CA SER A 4 4.28 -8.49 -3.22
C SER A 4 5.45 -9.46 -3.01
N LYS A 5 6.42 -9.02 -2.21
CA LYS A 5 7.57 -9.83 -1.83
C LYS A 5 7.82 -9.66 -0.33
N VAL A 6 7.78 -10.75 0.40
CA VAL A 6 8.11 -10.72 1.83
C VAL A 6 9.62 -10.62 1.98
N LEU A 7 10.09 -9.56 2.64
CA LEU A 7 11.53 -9.33 2.87
C LEU A 7 11.98 -9.89 4.20
N ILE A 8 11.16 -9.76 5.24
CA ILE A 8 11.44 -10.25 6.59
C ILE A 8 10.15 -10.80 7.16
N GLU A 9 10.22 -12.00 7.72
CA GLU A 9 9.10 -12.57 8.45
C GLU A 9 9.63 -13.34 9.66
N ASN A 10 9.12 -12.98 10.84
CA ASN A 10 9.42 -13.68 12.08
C ASN A 10 8.18 -13.64 12.98
N ASP A 11 8.31 -14.11 14.24
CA ASP A 11 7.19 -14.19 15.17
C ASP A 11 6.65 -12.82 15.62
N LYS A 12 7.32 -11.72 15.28
CA LYS A 12 6.94 -10.37 15.71
C LYS A 12 6.66 -9.40 14.56
N THR A 13 7.21 -9.66 13.38
CA THR A 13 7.20 -8.68 12.30
C THR A 13 7.18 -9.36 10.93
N ILE A 14 6.44 -8.77 10.01
CA ILE A 14 6.49 -9.11 8.58
C ILE A 14 6.75 -7.80 7.82
N VAL A 15 7.79 -7.80 6.99
CA VAL A 15 8.08 -6.68 6.09
C VAL A 15 7.85 -7.15 4.67
N THR A 16 6.94 -6.48 3.97
CA THR A 16 6.54 -6.82 2.60
C THR A 16 6.76 -5.63 1.68
N GLU A 17 7.42 -5.88 0.55
CA GLU A 17 7.56 -4.89 -0.51
C GLU A 17 6.45 -5.09 -1.53
N TRP A 18 5.77 -4.00 -1.90
CA TRP A 18 4.75 -3.99 -2.94
C TRP A 18 5.24 -3.23 -4.15
N SER A 19 5.05 -3.81 -5.33
CA SER A 19 5.42 -3.19 -6.60
C SER A 19 4.19 -3.12 -7.49
N PHE A 20 3.94 -1.93 -8.05
CA PHE A 20 2.78 -1.65 -8.89
C PHE A 20 3.24 -1.18 -10.26
N ASN A 21 2.82 -1.86 -11.31
CA ASN A 21 2.90 -1.29 -12.65
C ASN A 21 1.79 -0.24 -12.81
N VAL A 22 1.86 0.55 -13.86
CA VAL A 22 0.83 1.56 -14.15
C VAL A 22 -0.54 0.88 -14.20
N GLY A 23 -1.50 1.41 -13.43
CA GLY A 23 -2.85 0.87 -13.37
C GLY A 23 -3.04 -0.35 -12.48
N ASP A 24 -1.97 -0.87 -11.87
CA ASP A 24 -2.07 -2.02 -10.96
C ASP A 24 -2.73 -1.65 -9.64
N SER A 25 -3.33 -2.67 -9.01
CA SER A 25 -3.91 -2.56 -7.67
C SER A 25 -3.54 -3.76 -6.82
N THR A 26 -3.63 -3.59 -5.49
CA THR A 26 -3.43 -4.70 -4.54
C THR A 26 -4.59 -5.69 -4.54
N GLY A 27 -5.75 -5.29 -5.04
CA GLY A 27 -7.01 -5.98 -4.79
C GLY A 27 -7.57 -5.56 -3.43
N HIS A 28 -8.86 -5.80 -3.23
CA HIS A 28 -9.53 -5.49 -1.96
C HIS A 28 -8.99 -6.41 -0.86
N HIS A 29 -8.61 -5.84 0.28
CA HIS A 29 -8.05 -6.62 1.38
C HIS A 29 -8.31 -5.93 2.70
N THR A 30 -8.21 -6.71 3.78
CA THR A 30 -8.33 -6.22 5.15
C THR A 30 -7.01 -6.46 5.88
N HIS A 31 -6.51 -5.42 6.55
CA HIS A 31 -5.29 -5.54 7.35
C HIS A 31 -5.61 -6.18 8.70
N LYS A 32 -4.94 -7.31 8.99
CA LYS A 32 -5.12 -8.07 10.23
C LYS A 32 -4.27 -7.55 11.37
N TYR A 33 -3.26 -6.75 11.06
CA TYR A 33 -2.28 -6.24 12.04
C TYR A 33 -2.11 -4.74 11.85
N ASN A 34 -1.64 -4.07 12.90
CA ASN A 34 -1.16 -2.70 12.76
C ASN A 34 0.04 -2.72 11.80
N TYR A 35 0.20 -1.68 11.01
CA TYR A 35 1.25 -1.66 10.01
C TYR A 35 1.85 -0.28 9.80
N ILE A 36 3.07 -0.28 9.27
CA ILE A 36 3.79 0.93 8.89
C ILE A 36 4.02 0.85 7.39
N VAL A 37 3.79 1.95 6.69
CA VAL A 37 4.04 2.06 5.24
C VAL A 37 5.21 2.99 5.03
N ILE A 38 6.17 2.55 4.22
CA ILE A 38 7.33 3.35 3.85
C ILE A 38 7.35 3.46 2.31
N PRO A 39 6.96 4.62 1.74
CA PRO A 39 7.05 4.80 0.31
C PRO A 39 8.51 4.80 -0.17
N MET A 40 8.77 4.10 -1.27
CA MET A 40 10.11 4.06 -1.86
C MET A 40 10.30 5.12 -2.94
N LEU A 41 9.22 5.78 -3.36
CA LEU A 41 9.23 6.82 -4.39
C LEU A 41 8.24 7.90 -4.01
N ASP A 42 8.44 9.10 -4.54
CA ASP A 42 7.41 10.14 -4.51
C ASP A 42 6.31 9.74 -5.49
N GLY A 43 5.06 9.92 -5.11
CA GLY A 43 3.94 9.58 -5.98
C GLY A 43 2.61 9.63 -5.27
N GLU A 44 1.60 9.09 -5.94
CA GLU A 44 0.24 9.06 -5.42
C GLU A 44 -0.34 7.65 -5.47
N LEU A 45 -1.14 7.32 -4.46
CA LEU A 45 -1.95 6.11 -4.47
C LEU A 45 -3.42 6.50 -4.39
N LYS A 46 -4.26 5.80 -5.14
CA LYS A 46 -5.70 5.91 -5.00
C LYS A 46 -6.19 4.79 -4.10
N ILE A 47 -6.91 5.14 -3.05
CA ILE A 47 -7.39 4.21 -2.05
C ILE A 47 -8.92 4.20 -2.11
N ILE A 48 -9.50 3.01 -2.29
CA ILE A 48 -10.95 2.81 -2.28
C ILE A 48 -11.27 1.95 -1.07
N ASP A 49 -12.08 2.51 -0.15
CA ASP A 49 -12.45 1.80 1.07
C ASP A 49 -13.63 0.84 0.85
N ASN A 50 -14.06 0.15 1.91
CA ASN A 50 -15.16 -0.81 1.85
C ASN A 50 -16.53 -0.16 1.58
N LYS A 51 -16.62 1.16 1.66
CA LYS A 51 -17.83 1.94 1.32
C LYS A 51 -17.71 2.61 -0.04
N LYS A 52 -16.68 2.25 -0.84
CA LYS A 52 -16.39 2.78 -2.17
C LYS A 52 -16.02 4.27 -2.17
N ASN A 53 -15.59 4.81 -1.05
CA ASN A 53 -15.02 6.16 -1.00
C ASN A 53 -13.61 6.14 -1.57
N GLU A 54 -13.30 7.08 -2.45
CA GLU A 54 -11.99 7.23 -3.05
C GLU A 54 -11.20 8.33 -2.37
N THR A 55 -9.94 8.05 -2.09
CA THR A 55 -9.01 9.03 -1.53
C THR A 55 -7.72 8.98 -2.32
N ILE A 56 -7.17 10.14 -2.67
CA ILE A 56 -5.85 10.24 -3.27
C ILE A 56 -4.86 10.59 -2.17
N SER A 57 -3.90 9.71 -1.96
CA SER A 57 -2.84 9.89 -0.96
C SER A 57 -1.55 10.25 -1.67
N LYS A 58 -1.01 11.44 -1.36
CA LYS A 58 0.30 11.88 -1.87
C LYS A 58 1.37 11.37 -0.91
N LEU A 59 2.35 10.68 -1.47
CA LEU A 59 3.41 10.04 -0.69
C LEU A 59 4.76 10.63 -1.07
N THR A 60 5.61 10.76 -0.06
CA THR A 60 6.99 11.21 -0.23
C THR A 60 7.93 10.06 0.07
N LYS A 61 8.95 9.87 -0.75
CA LYS A 61 9.97 8.84 -0.54
C LYS A 61 10.48 8.88 0.90
N GLY A 62 10.41 7.74 1.58
CA GLY A 62 10.86 7.62 2.96
C GLY A 62 9.91 8.22 4.00
N GLY A 63 8.80 8.84 3.57
CA GLY A 63 7.81 9.41 4.48
C GLY A 63 6.92 8.34 5.11
N ALA A 64 7.43 7.65 6.11
CA ALA A 64 6.73 6.55 6.77
C ALA A 64 5.48 7.02 7.51
N TYR A 65 4.44 6.19 7.49
CA TYR A 65 3.23 6.44 8.28
C TYR A 65 2.69 5.16 8.88
N TYR A 66 1.89 5.32 9.93
CA TYR A 66 1.32 4.22 10.70
C TYR A 66 -0.19 4.12 10.47
N ARG A 67 -0.68 2.88 10.40
CA ARG A 67 -2.11 2.59 10.33
C ARG A 67 -2.47 1.45 11.26
N GLU A 68 -3.66 1.50 11.84
CA GLU A 68 -4.15 0.45 12.72
C GLU A 68 -4.77 -0.70 11.94
N LYS A 69 -4.80 -1.88 12.55
CA LYS A 69 -5.49 -3.05 12.01
C LYS A 69 -6.97 -2.75 11.79
N GLY A 70 -7.59 -3.50 10.88
CA GLY A 70 -9.00 -3.37 10.56
C GLY A 70 -9.28 -2.48 9.35
N VAL A 71 -8.26 -1.82 8.79
CA VAL A 71 -8.42 -1.07 7.56
C VAL A 71 -8.75 -2.04 6.42
N GLU A 72 -9.81 -1.74 5.70
CA GLU A 72 -10.27 -2.53 4.55
C GLU A 72 -10.30 -1.63 3.33
N HIS A 73 -9.50 -1.95 2.32
CA HIS A 73 -9.36 -1.11 1.15
C HIS A 73 -8.79 -1.84 -0.06
N ASN A 74 -8.84 -1.16 -1.21
CA ASN A 74 -8.12 -1.53 -2.43
C ASN A 74 -7.22 -0.34 -2.78
N VAL A 75 -5.95 -0.61 -3.04
CA VAL A 75 -4.95 0.43 -3.30
C VAL A 75 -4.48 0.35 -4.75
N PHE A 76 -4.54 1.46 -5.46
CA PHE A 76 -4.17 1.57 -6.88
C PHE A 76 -2.97 2.48 -7.06
N ASN A 77 -2.10 2.12 -8.00
CA ASN A 77 -1.06 3.01 -8.49
C ASN A 77 -1.71 4.12 -9.31
N ASN A 78 -1.74 5.33 -8.78
CA ASN A 78 -2.32 6.51 -9.44
C ASN A 78 -1.27 7.35 -10.14
N ASN A 79 -0.18 6.75 -10.58
CA ASN A 79 0.91 7.40 -11.28
C ASN A 79 0.98 6.89 -12.72
N ASN A 80 1.74 7.59 -13.56
CA ASN A 80 2.03 7.15 -14.92
C ASN A 80 3.39 6.46 -15.02
N PHE A 81 3.87 5.92 -13.91
CA PHE A 81 5.13 5.17 -13.81
C PHE A 81 4.98 4.04 -12.80
N THR A 82 5.86 3.04 -12.84
CA THR A 82 5.91 1.96 -11.86
C THR A 82 6.19 2.51 -10.47
N TYR A 83 5.44 2.04 -9.47
CA TYR A 83 5.52 2.54 -8.09
C TYR A 83 5.82 1.40 -7.11
N SER A 84 6.55 1.71 -6.07
CA SER A 84 6.82 0.78 -4.98
C SER A 84 6.96 1.48 -3.64
#